data_830e63a73d6f8e195156daeb3d557352
#
_entry.id   830e63a73d6f8e195156daeb3d557352
#
_cell.length_a   1.000
_cell.length_b   1.000
_cell.length_c   1.000
_cell.angle_alpha   90.00
_cell.angle_beta   90.00
_cell.angle_gamma   90.00
#
_symmetry.space_group_name_H-M   'P 1'
#
loop_
_entity.id
_entity.type
_entity.pdbx_description
1 polymer ?
#
loop_
_entity_poly.entity_id
_entity_poly.type
_entity_poly.pdbx_seq_one_letter_code
_entity_poly.pdbx_strand_id
1 'polypeptide(L)'
;VSGESRAKGLSGTLYGIGVGPGDPELLTMKAHRILGEVPVLAVPTSYADAGSMALEVLRPLLAQRERAGRAPDIVSLLFPMTRDPDVLADARRKNAEVLLGALSRGDAAFVALGDILFYSTFGNLLSGLFPLAPDLRVEVVPGITAYAAGVAKLVEPLTQGSERLGVLPAVYAPEEIEKALDLFEVVVFMKINKVFPAVREILSRRGLLDRTAYISSVGMAGERIERRLDRVAPDEVPYMSLLVVRKNGWMPR
;
A
#
# COMPACT_ATOMS: atom_id res chain seq x y z
N VAL A 1 -13.42 37.94 5.84
CA VAL A 1 -14.04 36.96 6.74
C VAL A 1 -15.22 36.35 5.97
N SER A 2 -14.97 35.38 5.11
CA SER A 2 -15.99 34.62 4.39
C SER A 2 -16.21 33.34 5.16
N GLY A 3 -17.43 33.19 5.72
CA GLY A 3 -17.84 31.96 6.42
C GLY A 3 -17.78 30.75 5.50
N GLU A 4 -16.84 29.86 5.76
CA GLU A 4 -16.76 28.55 5.14
C GLU A 4 -18.01 27.76 5.51
N SER A 5 -18.75 27.37 4.48
CA SER A 5 -19.92 26.50 4.58
C SER A 5 -19.46 25.16 5.16
N ARG A 6 -19.65 24.94 6.46
CA ARG A 6 -19.51 23.64 7.08
C ARG A 6 -20.43 22.66 6.35
N ALA A 7 -19.91 21.54 5.92
CA ALA A 7 -20.66 20.46 5.28
C ALA A 7 -21.69 19.87 6.27
N LYS A 8 -22.85 20.52 6.39
CA LYS A 8 -23.99 19.98 7.13
C LYS A 8 -24.61 18.87 6.32
N GLY A 9 -24.60 17.65 6.85
CA GLY A 9 -25.44 16.55 6.34
C GLY A 9 -24.73 15.39 5.64
N LEU A 10 -23.44 15.12 5.95
CA LEU A 10 -22.83 13.86 5.51
C LEU A 10 -23.47 12.70 6.30
N SER A 11 -24.21 11.84 5.60
CA SER A 11 -24.86 10.64 6.19
C SER A 11 -23.98 9.39 6.07
N GLY A 12 -23.06 9.38 5.10
CA GLY A 12 -22.20 8.24 4.80
C GLY A 12 -20.99 8.11 5.74
N THR A 13 -20.50 6.88 5.84
CA THR A 13 -19.23 6.52 6.47
C THR A 13 -18.17 6.34 5.40
N LEU A 14 -16.99 6.91 5.62
CA LEU A 14 -15.80 6.62 4.80
C LEU A 14 -15.08 5.41 5.38
N TYR A 15 -15.03 4.34 4.59
CA TYR A 15 -14.23 3.16 4.91
C TYR A 15 -12.86 3.27 4.24
N GLY A 16 -11.77 3.33 5.03
CA GLY A 16 -10.42 3.14 4.51
C GLY A 16 -10.05 1.67 4.57
N ILE A 17 -9.84 1.02 3.42
CA ILE A 17 -9.69 -0.44 3.36
C ILE A 17 -8.38 -0.84 2.68
N GLY A 18 -7.53 -1.58 3.41
CA GLY A 18 -6.40 -2.30 2.84
C GLY A 18 -6.88 -3.58 2.16
N VAL A 19 -6.61 -3.70 0.85
CA VAL A 19 -7.06 -4.87 0.07
C VAL A 19 -6.05 -6.03 0.07
N GLY A 20 -5.01 -5.95 0.87
CA GLY A 20 -3.95 -6.96 0.85
C GLY A 20 -2.98 -6.77 -0.31
N PRO A 21 -1.97 -7.64 -0.43
CA PRO A 21 -0.82 -7.43 -1.32
C PRO A 21 -1.06 -7.81 -2.78
N GLY A 22 -2.13 -8.56 -3.10
CA GLY A 22 -2.40 -8.99 -4.48
C GLY A 22 -3.35 -10.15 -4.62
N ASP A 23 -3.30 -11.12 -3.71
CA ASP A 23 -4.19 -12.28 -3.70
C ASP A 23 -5.56 -11.89 -3.10
N PRO A 24 -6.68 -12.04 -3.84
CA PRO A 24 -8.02 -11.75 -3.34
C PRO A 24 -8.42 -12.55 -2.09
N GLU A 25 -7.85 -13.74 -1.87
CA GLU A 25 -8.12 -14.56 -0.69
C GLU A 25 -7.46 -14.00 0.58
N LEU A 26 -6.55 -13.04 0.43
CA LEU A 26 -5.95 -12.30 1.54
C LEU A 26 -6.73 -11.05 1.95
N LEU A 27 -7.92 -10.83 1.40
CA LEU A 27 -8.87 -9.86 1.94
C LEU A 27 -9.31 -10.28 3.34
N THR A 28 -9.35 -9.34 4.27
CA THR A 28 -9.97 -9.64 5.56
C THR A 28 -11.48 -9.84 5.38
N MET A 29 -12.09 -10.69 6.20
CA MET A 29 -13.56 -10.90 6.16
C MET A 29 -14.35 -9.60 6.28
N LYS A 30 -13.84 -8.64 7.09
CA LYS A 30 -14.45 -7.33 7.26
C LYS A 30 -14.36 -6.51 5.97
N ALA A 31 -13.18 -6.49 5.32
CA ALA A 31 -12.99 -5.83 4.03
C ALA A 31 -13.94 -6.42 2.97
N HIS A 32 -13.97 -7.74 2.84
CA HIS A 32 -14.83 -8.44 1.87
C HIS A 32 -16.32 -8.09 2.08
N ARG A 33 -16.81 -8.10 3.31
CA ARG A 33 -18.20 -7.76 3.65
C ARG A 33 -18.53 -6.31 3.26
N ILE A 34 -17.72 -5.33 3.69
CA ILE A 34 -17.97 -3.91 3.40
C ILE A 34 -17.89 -3.64 1.89
N LEU A 35 -16.85 -4.15 1.22
CA LEU A 35 -16.68 -4.00 -0.23
C LEU A 35 -17.76 -4.73 -1.05
N GLY A 36 -18.41 -5.73 -0.46
CA GLY A 36 -19.58 -6.39 -1.06
C GLY A 36 -20.85 -5.54 -1.09
N GLU A 37 -20.93 -4.47 -0.29
CA GLU A 37 -22.16 -3.70 -0.07
C GLU A 37 -22.00 -2.21 -0.41
N VAL A 38 -20.83 -1.60 -0.15
CA VAL A 38 -20.64 -0.15 -0.29
C VAL A 38 -20.97 0.36 -1.71
N PRO A 39 -21.78 1.44 -1.84
CA PRO A 39 -22.22 1.91 -3.15
C PRO A 39 -21.13 2.63 -3.95
N VAL A 40 -20.14 3.23 -3.29
CA VAL A 40 -19.07 3.97 -3.95
C VAL A 40 -17.72 3.39 -3.57
N LEU A 41 -16.87 3.15 -4.57
CA LEU A 41 -15.51 2.66 -4.43
C LEU A 41 -14.53 3.68 -4.99
N ALA A 42 -13.82 4.37 -4.10
CA ALA A 42 -12.77 5.33 -4.45
C ALA A 42 -11.41 4.63 -4.53
N VAL A 43 -10.68 4.88 -5.62
CA VAL A 43 -9.38 4.25 -5.89
C VAL A 43 -8.30 5.29 -6.17
N PRO A 44 -7.07 5.13 -5.66
CA PRO A 44 -5.97 6.02 -5.99
C PRO A 44 -5.45 5.73 -7.40
N THR A 45 -5.15 6.79 -8.14
CA THR A 45 -4.46 6.74 -9.43
C THR A 45 -3.30 7.74 -9.45
N SER A 46 -2.20 7.40 -10.13
CA SER A 46 -1.05 8.32 -10.29
C SER A 46 -1.19 9.23 -11.52
N TYR A 47 -1.95 8.79 -12.52
CA TYR A 47 -2.26 9.50 -13.76
C TYR A 47 -3.73 9.28 -14.09
N ALA A 48 -4.32 10.20 -14.85
CA ALA A 48 -5.75 10.21 -15.13
C ALA A 48 -6.29 8.90 -15.74
N ASP A 49 -5.47 8.21 -16.55
CA ASP A 49 -5.85 6.97 -17.24
C ASP A 49 -5.13 5.72 -16.68
N ALA A 50 -4.46 5.83 -15.53
CA ALA A 50 -3.79 4.69 -14.92
C ALA A 50 -4.80 3.77 -14.24
N GLY A 51 -4.71 2.47 -14.54
CA GLY A 51 -5.46 1.44 -13.81
C GLY A 51 -5.04 1.41 -12.32
N SER A 52 -5.96 1.06 -11.45
CA SER A 52 -5.65 0.86 -10.02
C SER A 52 -5.35 -0.60 -9.72
N MET A 53 -4.15 -0.87 -9.20
CA MET A 53 -3.77 -2.23 -8.78
C MET A 53 -4.69 -2.77 -7.67
N ALA A 54 -5.25 -1.90 -6.83
CA ALA A 54 -6.22 -2.31 -5.84
C ALA A 54 -7.53 -2.84 -6.48
N LEU A 55 -7.93 -2.31 -7.64
CA LEU A 55 -9.07 -2.85 -8.41
C LEU A 55 -8.78 -4.24 -8.97
N GLU A 56 -7.53 -4.52 -9.36
CA GLU A 56 -7.17 -5.85 -9.85
C GLU A 56 -7.36 -6.93 -8.77
N VAL A 57 -6.99 -6.62 -7.51
CA VAL A 57 -7.25 -7.51 -6.37
C VAL A 57 -8.75 -7.73 -6.16
N LEU A 58 -9.56 -6.69 -6.37
CA LEU A 58 -11.00 -6.73 -6.16
C LEU A 58 -11.78 -7.28 -7.36
N ARG A 59 -11.14 -7.56 -8.48
CA ARG A 59 -11.81 -8.01 -9.73
C ARG A 59 -12.80 -9.17 -9.52
N PRO A 60 -12.48 -10.24 -8.76
CA PRO A 60 -13.45 -11.33 -8.54
C PRO A 60 -14.71 -10.87 -7.79
N LEU A 61 -14.54 -10.04 -6.75
CA LEU A 61 -15.65 -9.48 -5.98
C LEU A 61 -16.49 -8.52 -6.82
N LEU A 62 -15.86 -7.65 -7.60
CA LEU A 62 -16.54 -6.70 -8.47
C LEU A 62 -17.36 -7.42 -9.55
N ALA A 63 -16.80 -8.46 -10.18
CA ALA A 63 -17.53 -9.29 -11.15
C ALA A 63 -18.72 -10.01 -10.53
N GLN A 64 -18.63 -10.45 -9.27
CA GLN A 64 -19.77 -11.02 -8.54
C GLN A 64 -20.86 -9.97 -8.29
N ARG A 65 -20.48 -8.75 -7.89
CA ARG A 65 -21.41 -7.63 -7.67
C ARG A 65 -22.11 -7.21 -8.96
N GLU A 66 -21.38 -7.13 -10.06
CA GLU A 66 -21.91 -6.79 -11.38
C GLU A 66 -22.97 -7.81 -11.82
N ARG A 67 -22.69 -9.11 -11.72
CA ARG A 67 -23.66 -10.17 -12.02
C ARG A 67 -24.91 -10.11 -11.15
N ALA A 68 -24.78 -9.59 -9.93
CA ALA A 68 -25.91 -9.38 -9.01
C ALA A 68 -26.65 -8.05 -9.21
N GLY A 69 -26.28 -7.24 -10.21
CA GLY A 69 -26.86 -5.91 -10.46
C GLY A 69 -26.55 -4.89 -9.37
N ARG A 70 -25.43 -5.06 -8.65
CA ARG A 70 -25.02 -4.22 -7.51
C ARG A 70 -23.59 -3.67 -7.67
N ALA A 71 -23.17 -3.40 -8.92
CA ALA A 71 -21.86 -2.80 -9.18
C ALA A 71 -21.72 -1.45 -8.43
N PRO A 72 -20.58 -1.18 -7.81
CA PRO A 72 -20.36 0.12 -7.19
C PRO A 72 -20.03 1.19 -8.24
N ASP A 73 -20.31 2.44 -7.91
CA ASP A 73 -19.74 3.58 -8.63
C ASP A 73 -18.23 3.65 -8.32
N ILE A 74 -17.39 3.55 -9.35
CA ILE A 74 -15.94 3.63 -9.18
C ILE A 74 -15.49 5.08 -9.41
N VAL A 75 -14.82 5.65 -8.41
CA VAL A 75 -14.32 7.02 -8.42
C VAL A 75 -12.79 7.02 -8.35
N SER A 76 -12.14 7.53 -9.38
CA SER A 76 -10.69 7.68 -9.41
C SER A 76 -10.26 8.98 -8.70
N LEU A 77 -9.36 8.86 -7.73
CA LEU A 77 -8.76 9.99 -7.02
C LEU A 77 -7.30 10.12 -7.44
N LEU A 78 -6.92 11.30 -7.94
CA LEU A 78 -5.58 11.54 -8.48
C LEU A 78 -4.58 11.87 -7.35
N PHE A 79 -3.52 11.08 -7.26
CA PHE A 79 -2.37 11.33 -6.39
C PHE A 79 -1.11 11.51 -7.25
N PRO A 80 -0.81 12.75 -7.69
CA PRO A 80 0.29 12.99 -8.62
C PRO A 80 1.64 12.67 -7.97
N MET A 81 2.53 12.03 -8.73
CA MET A 81 3.89 11.70 -8.30
C MET A 81 4.83 12.90 -8.48
N THR A 82 4.63 13.94 -7.67
CA THR A 82 5.42 15.19 -7.68
C THR A 82 5.85 15.57 -6.27
N ARG A 83 6.81 16.50 -6.17
CA ARG A 83 7.19 17.17 -4.93
C ARG A 83 6.69 18.63 -4.86
N ASP A 84 6.00 19.09 -5.88
CA ASP A 84 5.43 20.44 -5.94
C ASP A 84 4.28 20.56 -4.92
N PRO A 85 4.41 21.41 -3.89
CA PRO A 85 3.44 21.55 -2.83
C PRO A 85 2.09 22.07 -3.31
N ASP A 86 2.06 22.94 -4.32
CA ASP A 86 0.84 23.55 -4.85
C ASP A 86 0.04 22.50 -5.65
N VAL A 87 0.70 21.70 -6.47
CA VAL A 87 0.08 20.58 -7.19
C VAL A 87 -0.49 19.55 -6.22
N LEU A 88 0.25 19.23 -5.14
CA LEU A 88 -0.22 18.30 -4.11
C LEU A 88 -1.40 18.86 -3.32
N ALA A 89 -1.41 20.17 -3.02
CA ALA A 89 -2.52 20.81 -2.32
C ALA A 89 -3.79 20.84 -3.17
N ASP A 90 -3.69 21.19 -4.45
CA ASP A 90 -4.82 21.20 -5.39
C ASP A 90 -5.40 19.80 -5.58
N ALA A 91 -4.55 18.78 -5.77
CA ALA A 91 -4.98 17.38 -5.87
C ALA A 91 -5.72 16.93 -4.59
N ARG A 92 -5.20 17.24 -3.40
CA ARG A 92 -5.86 16.94 -2.12
C ARG A 92 -7.25 17.56 -2.02
N ARG A 93 -7.36 18.86 -2.37
CA ARG A 93 -8.63 19.58 -2.36
C ARG A 93 -9.64 18.93 -3.31
N LYS A 94 -9.26 18.69 -4.56
CA LYS A 94 -10.13 18.07 -5.57
C LYS A 94 -10.58 16.66 -5.15
N ASN A 95 -9.67 15.83 -4.64
CA ASN A 95 -9.99 14.50 -4.14
C ASN A 95 -10.98 14.54 -2.97
N ALA A 96 -10.81 15.51 -2.05
CA ALA A 96 -11.73 15.71 -0.94
C ALA A 96 -13.11 16.14 -1.42
N GLU A 97 -13.23 17.10 -2.33
CA GLU A 97 -14.50 17.56 -2.89
C GLU A 97 -15.27 16.41 -3.58
N VAL A 98 -14.58 15.62 -4.40
CA VAL A 98 -15.16 14.45 -5.09
C VAL A 98 -15.70 13.43 -4.07
N LEU A 99 -14.90 13.11 -3.05
CA LEU A 99 -15.29 12.11 -2.08
C LEU A 99 -16.40 12.59 -1.12
N LEU A 100 -16.39 13.87 -0.74
CA LEU A 100 -17.50 14.47 0.04
C LEU A 100 -18.81 14.44 -0.75
N GLY A 101 -18.76 14.69 -2.06
CA GLY A 101 -19.90 14.52 -2.96
C GLY A 101 -20.44 13.09 -3.02
N ALA A 102 -19.57 12.07 -2.94
CA ALA A 102 -19.99 10.68 -2.82
C ALA A 102 -20.62 10.40 -1.45
N LEU A 103 -19.98 10.82 -0.36
CA LEU A 103 -20.42 10.61 1.02
C LEU A 103 -21.73 11.32 1.37
N SER A 104 -22.13 12.34 0.64
CA SER A 104 -23.44 12.96 0.80
C SER A 104 -24.59 12.05 0.32
N ARG A 105 -24.29 11.05 -0.51
CA ARG A 105 -25.26 10.09 -1.06
C ARG A 105 -25.25 8.73 -0.36
N GLY A 106 -24.30 8.49 0.52
CA GLY A 106 -24.16 7.23 1.27
C GLY A 106 -22.73 6.88 1.59
N ASP A 107 -22.50 5.64 2.00
CA ASP A 107 -21.17 5.14 2.37
C ASP A 107 -20.23 5.06 1.15
N ALA A 108 -18.93 5.30 1.40
CA ALA A 108 -17.89 5.15 0.40
C ALA A 108 -16.71 4.39 0.97
N ALA A 109 -16.06 3.56 0.16
CA ALA A 109 -14.79 2.93 0.53
C ALA A 109 -13.65 3.50 -0.30
N PHE A 110 -12.56 3.90 0.35
CA PHE A 110 -11.27 4.15 -0.30
C PHE A 110 -10.39 2.93 -0.11
N VAL A 111 -9.84 2.40 -1.19
CA VAL A 111 -9.02 1.18 -1.16
C VAL A 111 -7.58 1.46 -1.54
N ALA A 112 -6.67 0.75 -0.87
CA ALA A 112 -5.25 0.77 -1.24
C ALA A 112 -4.66 -0.64 -1.14
N LEU A 113 -3.66 -0.90 -1.99
CA LEU A 113 -2.91 -2.16 -1.99
C LEU A 113 -2.12 -2.31 -0.66
N GLY A 114 -2.08 -3.52 -0.14
CA GLY A 114 -1.48 -3.82 1.15
C GLY A 114 -2.35 -3.35 2.32
N ASP A 115 -1.73 -2.69 3.30
CA ASP A 115 -2.43 -2.05 4.42
C ASP A 115 -2.76 -0.59 4.12
N ILE A 116 -3.91 -0.13 4.61
CA ILE A 116 -4.45 1.21 4.30
C ILE A 116 -3.71 2.36 4.99
N LEU A 117 -3.07 2.11 6.13
CA LEU A 117 -2.34 3.13 6.88
C LEU A 117 -0.82 2.99 6.75
N PHE A 118 -0.35 1.92 6.07
CA PHE A 118 1.07 1.66 5.96
C PHE A 118 1.62 2.08 4.59
N TYR A 119 2.29 3.24 4.52
CA TYR A 119 2.81 3.87 3.29
C TYR A 119 1.80 4.02 2.16
N SER A 120 0.55 4.28 2.50
CA SER A 120 -0.55 4.50 1.56
C SER A 120 -0.87 6.00 1.41
N THR A 121 -1.68 6.32 0.40
CA THR A 121 -2.15 7.69 0.15
C THR A 121 -3.37 8.07 1.00
N PHE A 122 -3.91 7.17 1.81
CA PHE A 122 -5.11 7.42 2.61
C PHE A 122 -4.91 8.53 3.65
N GLY A 123 -3.74 8.58 4.30
CA GLY A 123 -3.40 9.68 5.21
C GLY A 123 -3.45 11.06 4.54
N ASN A 124 -2.96 11.15 3.28
CA ASN A 124 -3.04 12.37 2.49
C ASN A 124 -4.49 12.74 2.15
N LEU A 125 -5.35 11.75 1.90
CA LEU A 125 -6.78 11.97 1.68
C LEU A 125 -7.47 12.51 2.92
N LEU A 126 -7.23 11.90 4.09
CA LEU A 126 -7.78 12.35 5.38
C LEU A 126 -7.36 13.77 5.71
N SER A 127 -6.10 14.15 5.43
CA SER A 127 -5.61 15.51 5.65
C SER A 127 -6.32 16.57 4.80
N GLY A 128 -6.90 16.17 3.67
CA GLY A 128 -7.76 17.06 2.85
C GLY A 128 -9.22 17.07 3.30
N LEU A 129 -9.71 15.96 3.85
CA LEU A 129 -11.12 15.79 4.24
C LEU A 129 -11.44 16.43 5.59
N PHE A 130 -10.63 16.21 6.62
CA PHE A 130 -10.92 16.65 7.98
C PHE A 130 -11.07 18.19 8.13
N PRO A 131 -10.29 19.04 7.42
CA PRO A 131 -10.54 20.48 7.45
C PRO A 131 -11.91 20.90 6.89
N LEU A 132 -12.45 20.13 5.92
CA LEU A 132 -13.73 20.40 5.26
C LEU A 132 -14.91 19.75 5.99
N ALA A 133 -14.69 18.60 6.62
CA ALA A 133 -15.69 17.80 7.32
C ALA A 133 -15.12 17.22 8.63
N PRO A 134 -14.99 18.04 9.70
CA PRO A 134 -14.39 17.59 10.96
C PRO A 134 -15.14 16.43 11.63
N ASP A 135 -16.45 16.35 11.43
CA ASP A 135 -17.33 15.33 12.02
C ASP A 135 -17.52 14.11 11.09
N LEU A 136 -16.71 13.98 10.02
CA LEU A 136 -16.77 12.84 9.10
C LEU A 136 -16.56 11.53 9.84
N ARG A 137 -17.50 10.59 9.68
CA ARG A 137 -17.32 9.24 10.21
C ARG A 137 -16.35 8.48 9.32
N VAL A 138 -15.25 8.02 9.92
CA VAL A 138 -14.22 7.23 9.25
C VAL A 138 -14.04 5.91 9.99
N GLU A 139 -14.06 4.82 9.26
CA GLU A 139 -13.74 3.48 9.76
C GLU A 139 -12.57 2.91 8.96
N VAL A 140 -11.56 2.39 9.65
CA VAL A 140 -10.37 1.82 9.03
C VAL A 140 -10.38 0.31 9.14
N VAL A 141 -10.15 -0.36 8.02
CA VAL A 141 -10.01 -1.81 7.93
C VAL A 141 -8.59 -2.12 7.48
N PRO A 142 -7.74 -2.66 8.35
CA PRO A 142 -6.35 -2.97 8.00
C PRO A 142 -6.28 -4.07 6.94
N GLY A 143 -5.19 -4.08 6.18
CA GLY A 143 -4.88 -5.10 5.19
C GLY A 143 -3.55 -5.80 5.48
N ILE A 144 -3.33 -6.95 4.83
CA ILE A 144 -2.07 -7.67 4.93
C ILE A 144 -1.00 -6.93 4.13
N THR A 145 0.13 -6.62 4.76
CA THR A 145 1.26 -5.96 4.10
C THR A 145 2.00 -6.89 3.15
N ALA A 146 2.62 -6.35 2.09
CA ALA A 146 3.35 -7.13 1.10
C ALA A 146 4.51 -7.95 1.71
N TYR A 147 5.22 -7.39 2.70
CA TYR A 147 6.31 -8.11 3.35
C TYR A 147 5.82 -9.27 4.22
N ALA A 148 4.67 -9.13 4.90
CA ALA A 148 4.08 -10.23 5.67
C ALA A 148 3.65 -11.39 4.76
N ALA A 149 2.98 -11.08 3.64
CA ALA A 149 2.63 -12.08 2.65
C ALA A 149 3.87 -12.73 2.00
N GLY A 150 4.91 -11.93 1.72
CA GLY A 150 6.14 -12.41 1.11
C GLY A 150 6.90 -13.41 1.99
N VAL A 151 7.06 -13.13 3.28
CA VAL A 151 7.71 -14.08 4.21
C VAL A 151 6.85 -15.32 4.47
N ALA A 152 5.52 -15.19 4.42
CA ALA A 152 4.63 -16.36 4.46
C ALA A 152 4.87 -17.31 3.28
N LYS A 153 5.08 -16.79 2.07
CA LYS A 153 5.46 -17.60 0.89
C LYS A 153 6.84 -18.26 1.04
N LEU A 154 7.76 -17.61 1.76
CA LEU A 154 9.06 -18.17 2.11
C LEU A 154 8.96 -19.24 3.22
N VAL A 155 7.82 -19.31 3.91
CA VAL A 155 7.65 -20.11 5.14
C VAL A 155 8.71 -19.77 6.17
N GLU A 156 8.91 -18.45 6.37
CA GLU A 156 9.90 -17.89 7.31
C GLU A 156 9.22 -16.92 8.28
N PRO A 157 9.56 -16.92 9.55
CA PRO A 157 9.15 -15.86 10.45
C PRO A 157 9.84 -14.56 10.04
N LEU A 158 9.08 -13.45 10.05
CA LEU A 158 9.68 -12.14 9.80
C LEU A 158 10.70 -11.79 10.89
N THR A 159 10.33 -12.02 12.15
CA THR A 159 11.20 -11.83 13.33
C THR A 159 11.04 -12.99 14.31
N GLN A 160 12.06 -13.24 15.13
CA GLN A 160 12.05 -14.24 16.19
C GLN A 160 12.66 -13.67 17.48
N GLY A 161 12.09 -14.06 18.62
CA GLY A 161 12.61 -13.69 19.93
C GLY A 161 12.76 -12.17 20.11
N SER A 162 13.97 -11.70 20.33
CA SER A 162 14.29 -10.27 20.55
C SER A 162 14.74 -9.53 19.28
N GLU A 163 14.59 -10.11 18.10
CA GLU A 163 14.95 -9.45 16.84
C GLU A 163 14.11 -8.20 16.62
N ARG A 164 14.76 -7.08 16.37
CA ARG A 164 14.12 -5.80 16.04
C ARG A 164 13.94 -5.68 14.54
N LEU A 165 12.78 -5.17 14.14
CA LEU A 165 12.39 -4.97 12.74
C LEU A 165 12.45 -3.50 12.37
N GLY A 166 13.21 -3.16 11.33
CA GLY A 166 13.14 -1.88 10.63
C GLY A 166 12.41 -2.04 9.29
N VAL A 167 11.43 -1.18 9.01
CA VAL A 167 10.77 -1.14 7.70
C VAL A 167 10.95 0.24 7.09
N LEU A 168 11.64 0.30 5.95
CA LEU A 168 12.03 1.54 5.29
C LEU A 168 11.44 1.61 3.87
N PRO A 169 10.74 2.70 3.53
CA PRO A 169 10.29 2.95 2.16
C PRO A 169 11.43 3.59 1.38
N ALA A 170 11.68 3.15 0.16
CA ALA A 170 12.49 3.81 -0.87
C ALA A 170 13.67 4.63 -0.29
N VAL A 171 14.61 3.97 0.38
CA VAL A 171 15.78 4.63 0.97
C VAL A 171 16.69 5.10 -0.15
N TYR A 172 16.94 6.40 -0.22
CA TYR A 172 17.73 7.01 -1.29
C TYR A 172 19.19 7.29 -0.90
N ALA A 173 19.47 7.44 0.40
CA ALA A 173 20.80 7.72 0.90
C ALA A 173 21.50 6.42 1.38
N PRO A 174 22.70 6.09 0.86
CA PRO A 174 23.48 4.92 1.31
C PRO A 174 23.67 4.86 2.82
N GLU A 175 23.86 6.02 3.47
CA GLU A 175 24.06 6.13 4.91
C GLU A 175 22.84 5.70 5.72
N GLU A 176 21.62 5.89 5.19
CA GLU A 176 20.39 5.44 5.84
C GLU A 176 20.24 3.92 5.77
N ILE A 177 20.66 3.32 4.65
CA ILE A 177 20.69 1.87 4.49
C ILE A 177 21.68 1.26 5.49
N GLU A 178 22.90 1.81 5.58
CA GLU A 178 23.94 1.36 6.50
C GLU A 178 23.46 1.46 7.96
N LYS A 179 22.90 2.60 8.36
CA LYS A 179 22.35 2.80 9.71
C LYS A 179 21.23 1.81 10.04
N ALA A 180 20.33 1.54 9.10
CA ALA A 180 19.26 0.58 9.32
C ALA A 180 19.80 -0.84 9.52
N LEU A 181 20.79 -1.24 8.71
CA LEU A 181 21.47 -2.53 8.85
C LEU A 181 22.30 -2.63 10.14
N ASP A 182 22.80 -1.53 10.69
CA ASP A 182 23.46 -1.53 11.99
C ASP A 182 22.48 -1.69 13.16
N LEU A 183 21.34 -0.99 13.07
CA LEU A 183 20.39 -0.86 14.18
C LEU A 183 19.47 -2.08 14.33
N PHE A 184 19.02 -2.69 13.21
CA PHE A 184 18.01 -3.74 13.22
C PHE A 184 18.60 -5.11 12.81
N GLU A 185 18.08 -6.17 13.42
CA GLU A 185 18.39 -7.55 13.06
C GLU A 185 17.67 -7.97 11.78
N VAL A 186 16.46 -7.44 11.57
CA VAL A 186 15.67 -7.65 10.36
C VAL A 186 15.35 -6.31 9.72
N VAL A 187 15.59 -6.17 8.42
CA VAL A 187 15.28 -4.94 7.67
C VAL A 187 14.46 -5.27 6.44
N VAL A 188 13.34 -4.56 6.30
CA VAL A 188 12.53 -4.58 5.08
C VAL A 188 12.74 -3.29 4.31
N PHE A 189 13.27 -3.39 3.10
CA PHE A 189 13.37 -2.27 2.17
C PHE A 189 12.23 -2.36 1.15
N MET A 190 11.35 -1.36 1.13
CA MET A 190 10.20 -1.29 0.22
C MET A 190 10.45 -0.33 -0.94
N LYS A 191 9.77 -0.55 -2.08
CA LYS A 191 9.83 0.33 -3.27
C LYS A 191 11.27 0.51 -3.80
N ILE A 192 12.00 -0.57 -3.86
CA ILE A 192 13.46 -0.60 -4.12
C ILE A 192 13.86 -0.38 -5.57
N ASN A 193 12.94 -0.39 -6.52
CA ASN A 193 13.23 -0.44 -7.95
C ASN A 193 14.26 0.61 -8.43
N LYS A 194 14.20 1.84 -7.92
CA LYS A 194 15.12 2.92 -8.30
C LYS A 194 16.47 2.88 -7.58
N VAL A 195 16.53 2.21 -6.42
CA VAL A 195 17.71 2.19 -5.54
C VAL A 195 18.34 0.80 -5.44
N PHE A 196 17.78 -0.18 -6.12
CA PHE A 196 18.20 -1.58 -6.04
C PHE A 196 19.70 -1.81 -6.26
N PRO A 197 20.37 -1.20 -7.26
CA PRO A 197 21.80 -1.39 -7.44
C PRO A 197 22.62 -0.95 -6.22
N ALA A 198 22.29 0.21 -5.64
CA ALA A 198 22.98 0.74 -4.46
C ALA A 198 22.74 -0.13 -3.21
N VAL A 199 21.49 -0.55 -2.98
CA VAL A 199 21.14 -1.46 -1.88
C VAL A 199 21.88 -2.78 -2.02
N ARG A 200 21.88 -3.37 -3.23
CA ARG A 200 22.56 -4.64 -3.52
C ARG A 200 24.07 -4.56 -3.31
N GLU A 201 24.71 -3.44 -3.69
CA GLU A 201 26.12 -3.20 -3.47
C GLU A 201 26.46 -3.18 -1.96
N ILE A 202 25.68 -2.43 -1.17
CA ILE A 202 25.87 -2.37 0.30
C ILE A 202 25.71 -3.76 0.92
N LEU A 203 24.65 -4.49 0.55
CA LEU A 203 24.41 -5.85 1.05
C LEU A 203 25.55 -6.81 0.65
N SER A 204 26.11 -6.65 -0.54
CA SER A 204 27.26 -7.44 -1.00
C SER A 204 28.51 -7.18 -0.14
N ARG A 205 28.85 -5.91 0.09
CA ARG A 205 30.00 -5.53 0.94
C ARG A 205 29.86 -6.04 2.38
N ARG A 206 28.62 -6.16 2.87
CA ARG A 206 28.29 -6.66 4.21
C ARG A 206 28.14 -8.18 4.29
N GLY A 207 28.29 -8.90 3.17
CA GLY A 207 28.11 -10.36 3.13
C GLY A 207 26.69 -10.81 3.44
N LEU A 208 25.66 -10.01 3.03
CA LEU A 208 24.25 -10.26 3.36
C LEU A 208 23.42 -10.72 2.17
N LEU A 209 24.01 -10.97 0.99
CA LEU A 209 23.25 -11.37 -0.20
C LEU A 209 22.49 -12.69 -0.02
N ASP A 210 23.09 -13.68 0.64
CA ASP A 210 22.49 -14.98 0.96
C ASP A 210 21.51 -14.93 2.14
N ARG A 211 21.50 -13.81 2.88
CA ARG A 211 20.59 -13.51 3.99
C ARG A 211 19.49 -12.51 3.61
N THR A 212 19.38 -12.23 2.32
CA THR A 212 18.40 -11.29 1.77
C THR A 212 17.48 -11.98 0.79
N ALA A 213 16.18 -11.96 1.08
CA ALA A 213 15.16 -12.39 0.14
C ALA A 213 14.68 -11.21 -0.71
N TYR A 214 14.49 -11.47 -1.99
CA TYR A 214 13.82 -10.59 -2.93
C TYR A 214 12.38 -11.06 -3.14
N ILE A 215 11.44 -10.13 -3.08
CA ILE A 215 10.02 -10.40 -3.25
C ILE A 215 9.45 -9.35 -4.20
N SER A 216 8.79 -9.78 -5.27
CA SER A 216 8.09 -8.86 -6.18
C SER A 216 6.71 -9.38 -6.54
N SER A 217 5.77 -8.45 -6.76
CA SER A 217 4.39 -8.71 -7.21
C SER A 217 3.69 -9.81 -6.41
N VAL A 218 3.94 -9.87 -5.08
CA VAL A 218 3.41 -10.94 -4.22
C VAL A 218 1.89 -11.03 -4.30
N GLY A 219 1.37 -12.24 -4.58
CA GLY A 219 -0.06 -12.49 -4.76
C GLY A 219 -0.63 -12.03 -6.11
N MET A 220 0.21 -11.55 -7.04
CA MET A 220 -0.20 -11.07 -8.36
C MET A 220 0.41 -11.89 -9.49
N ALA A 221 -0.08 -11.67 -10.71
CA ALA A 221 0.59 -12.20 -11.89
C ALA A 221 2.04 -11.66 -11.96
N GLY A 222 3.00 -12.57 -12.19
CA GLY A 222 4.42 -12.22 -12.16
C GLY A 222 5.05 -12.22 -10.76
N GLU A 223 4.40 -12.84 -9.77
CA GLU A 223 5.02 -13.08 -8.46
C GLU A 223 6.39 -13.75 -8.62
N ARG A 224 7.41 -13.13 -8.03
CA ARG A 224 8.74 -13.71 -7.95
C ARG A 224 9.26 -13.61 -6.52
N ILE A 225 9.72 -14.73 -5.98
CA ILE A 225 10.27 -14.84 -4.65
C ILE A 225 11.60 -15.57 -4.73
N GLU A 226 12.68 -14.88 -4.37
CA GLU A 226 14.03 -15.40 -4.36
C GLU A 226 14.62 -15.29 -2.95
N ARG A 227 15.06 -16.42 -2.38
CA ARG A 227 15.75 -16.43 -1.07
C ARG A 227 17.14 -15.80 -1.12
N ARG A 228 17.75 -15.76 -2.29
CA ARG A 228 19.12 -15.32 -2.52
C ARG A 228 19.15 -14.17 -3.49
N LEU A 229 19.59 -13.01 -3.02
CA LEU A 229 19.60 -11.80 -3.82
C LEU A 229 20.62 -11.84 -4.98
N ASP A 230 21.64 -12.67 -4.91
CA ASP A 230 22.62 -12.87 -5.97
C ASP A 230 22.00 -13.47 -7.26
N ARG A 231 20.80 -14.04 -7.18
CA ARG A 231 20.05 -14.60 -8.32
C ARG A 231 19.13 -13.59 -9.01
N VAL A 232 19.10 -12.33 -8.55
CA VAL A 232 18.25 -11.28 -9.10
C VAL A 232 19.08 -10.34 -9.94
N ALA A 233 18.75 -10.22 -11.23
CA ALA A 233 19.39 -9.27 -12.11
C ALA A 233 18.91 -7.84 -11.82
N PRO A 234 19.80 -6.82 -11.88
CA PRO A 234 19.47 -5.44 -11.50
C PRO A 234 18.41 -4.76 -12.37
N ASP A 235 18.25 -5.18 -13.61
CA ASP A 235 17.33 -4.67 -14.60
C ASP A 235 15.92 -5.29 -14.52
N GLU A 236 15.74 -6.32 -13.71
CA GLU A 236 14.48 -7.06 -13.54
C GLU A 236 13.68 -6.65 -12.30
N VAL A 237 13.86 -5.44 -11.75
CA VAL A 237 13.24 -5.02 -10.49
C VAL A 237 12.05 -4.10 -10.73
N PRO A 238 10.81 -4.62 -10.75
CA PRO A 238 9.60 -3.81 -10.92
C PRO A 238 9.32 -2.93 -9.69
N TYR A 239 8.41 -1.96 -9.85
CA TYR A 239 8.01 -1.06 -8.76
C TYR A 239 7.50 -1.79 -7.52
N MET A 240 6.75 -2.89 -7.70
CA MET A 240 6.17 -3.69 -6.62
C MET A 240 7.17 -4.69 -6.05
N SER A 241 8.38 -4.21 -5.71
CA SER A 241 9.45 -5.05 -5.16
C SER A 241 9.89 -4.58 -3.78
N LEU A 242 10.31 -5.55 -2.98
CA LEU A 242 10.89 -5.34 -1.66
C LEU A 242 12.00 -6.35 -1.36
N LEU A 243 12.86 -6.01 -0.41
CA LEU A 243 13.85 -6.92 0.16
C LEU A 243 13.55 -7.17 1.62
N VAL A 244 13.77 -8.39 2.07
CA VAL A 244 13.78 -8.75 3.48
C VAL A 244 15.18 -9.26 3.83
N VAL A 245 15.89 -8.49 4.64
CA VAL A 245 17.24 -8.83 5.13
C VAL A 245 17.10 -9.41 6.53
N ARG A 246 17.63 -10.61 6.78
CA ARG A 246 17.71 -11.22 8.11
C ARG A 246 19.16 -11.48 8.45
N LYS A 247 19.78 -10.62 9.26
CA LYS A 247 21.22 -10.72 9.62
C LYS A 247 21.57 -12.05 10.29
N ASN A 248 20.65 -12.62 11.06
CA ASN A 248 20.85 -13.91 11.72
C ASN A 248 20.60 -15.13 10.79
N GLY A 249 20.28 -14.86 9.52
CA GLY A 249 20.00 -15.88 8.51
C GLY A 249 18.57 -16.42 8.53
N TRP A 250 18.31 -17.35 7.61
CA TRP A 250 17.05 -18.06 7.47
C TRP A 250 17.02 -19.31 8.32
N MET A 251 15.83 -19.83 8.63
CA MET A 251 15.71 -21.11 9.33
C MET A 251 16.40 -22.23 8.54
N PRO A 252 17.13 -23.13 9.20
CA PRO A 252 17.66 -24.33 8.58
C PRO A 252 16.53 -25.18 7.97
N ARG A 253 16.73 -25.65 6.77
CA ARG A 253 15.83 -26.60 6.09
C ARG A 253 16.54 -27.89 5.80
#